data_550a0e1645533e10c76bfddba7aad084
#
_entry.id   550a0e1645533e10c76bfddba7aad084
#
_cell.length_a   1.000
_cell.length_b   1.000
_cell.length_c   1.000
_cell.angle_alpha   90.00
_cell.angle_beta   90.00
_cell.angle_gamma   90.00
#
_symmetry.space_group_name_H-M   'P 1'
#
loop_
_entity.id
_entity.type
_entity.pdbx_description
1 polymer ?
#
loop_
_entity_poly.entity_id
_entity_poly.type
_entity_poly.pdbx_seq_one_letter_code
_entity_poly.pdbx_strand_id
1 'polypeptide(L)'
;MQEQKSLKVNSILNILKTISAIVFPLITFPYVSRVLQPENIGKVNFSGTYVGYFSLIASLGIATYAVRECAAVRDDRKNLSSVASEIFSINVCTTALAYILLAVSLVLFRRLDNYRTLIYIQSTTILFATWGADWINSAMEDFKYITIRSILFQCVSLILTFVLIKSPDDYLNYAIISVFSSSGANLSNVFYRRKYCNLRVTINMQVQKHFKPILLLFVMILAQTIFNSADITMLGLFCGDTEVGIYSTAYRIKSIIVQVVSSLAVVMMPRMSYYFAENDWDKINDMLKKVLSVMVTIGFPCIAGGVSLSDDIVRLVGGIEYADASMPLKILMLSFIIDIFGGNFLGNMICLPTKQEKVFMEACCVAAGVNVILNYLLIPVGGASAAAFTSGVAALVIFIWLLLKKDKRVRLDYILDVIKMPMVGAVAIVLFCSAIKVFKFGFWMSLVMKIGGSVVLYGSLQLGVRNPVVWDMLDLILKKIGRKGESR
;
A
#
# COMPACT_ATOMS: atom_id res chain seq x y z
N MET A 1 -23.15 29.39 4.66
CA MET A 1 -21.99 29.41 3.75
C MET A 1 -20.91 28.53 4.34
N GLN A 2 -20.65 27.33 3.77
CA GLN A 2 -19.47 26.58 4.16
C GLN A 2 -18.26 27.29 3.54
N GLU A 3 -17.28 27.69 4.38
CA GLU A 3 -15.99 28.18 3.88
C GLU A 3 -15.46 27.16 2.86
N GLN A 4 -15.19 27.59 1.64
CA GLN A 4 -14.45 26.81 0.65
C GLN A 4 -13.08 26.49 1.26
N LYS A 5 -12.95 25.29 1.83
CA LYS A 5 -11.67 24.84 2.40
C LYS A 5 -10.64 24.85 1.29
N SER A 6 -9.53 25.57 1.51
CA SER A 6 -8.45 25.70 0.52
C SER A 6 -7.99 24.32 0.06
N LEU A 7 -8.09 24.01 -1.24
CA LEU A 7 -7.59 22.78 -1.86
C LEU A 7 -6.14 22.45 -1.45
N LYS A 8 -5.31 23.49 -1.28
CA LYS A 8 -3.92 23.34 -0.81
C LYS A 8 -3.85 22.76 0.60
N VAL A 9 -4.68 23.25 1.53
CA VAL A 9 -4.71 22.77 2.91
C VAL A 9 -5.20 21.31 2.97
N ASN A 10 -6.25 20.97 2.22
CA ASN A 10 -6.76 19.62 2.14
C ASN A 10 -5.73 18.64 1.58
N SER A 11 -4.99 19.04 0.54
CA SER A 11 -3.91 18.23 -0.02
C SER A 11 -2.77 18.01 0.98
N ILE A 12 -2.35 19.03 1.71
CA ILE A 12 -1.31 18.91 2.76
C ILE A 12 -1.78 17.95 3.88
N LEU A 13 -3.02 18.09 4.32
CA LEU A 13 -3.57 17.23 5.37
C LEU A 13 -3.66 15.77 4.93
N ASN A 14 -4.04 15.51 3.69
CA ASN A 14 -4.06 14.15 3.15
C ASN A 14 -2.65 13.57 3.04
N ILE A 15 -1.65 14.36 2.63
CA ILE A 15 -0.24 13.97 2.63
C ILE A 15 0.24 13.65 4.05
N LEU A 16 -0.08 14.48 5.05
CA LEU A 16 0.27 14.23 6.44
C LEU A 16 -0.36 12.93 6.97
N LYS A 17 -1.63 12.66 6.64
CA LYS A 17 -2.29 11.39 6.96
C LYS A 17 -1.55 10.20 6.34
N THR A 18 -1.18 10.31 5.08
CA THR A 18 -0.47 9.24 4.35
C THR A 18 0.92 9.00 4.94
N ILE A 19 1.66 10.06 5.23
CA ILE A 19 2.98 9.96 5.89
C ILE A 19 2.84 9.31 7.26
N SER A 20 1.86 9.72 8.07
CA SER A 20 1.65 9.11 9.39
C SER A 20 1.36 7.62 9.28
N ALA A 21 0.54 7.19 8.32
CA ALA A 21 0.22 5.79 8.08
C ALA A 21 1.44 4.93 7.68
N ILE A 22 2.54 5.55 7.23
CA ILE A 22 3.82 4.89 6.95
C ILE A 22 4.74 4.93 8.17
N VAL A 23 4.87 6.10 8.79
CA VAL A 23 5.83 6.35 9.88
C VAL A 23 5.47 5.56 11.14
N PHE A 24 4.20 5.50 11.53
CA PHE A 24 3.79 4.77 12.73
C PHE A 24 4.11 3.26 12.65
N PRO A 25 3.74 2.53 11.59
CA PRO A 25 4.16 1.15 11.43
C PRO A 25 5.69 0.98 11.34
N LEU A 26 6.40 1.93 10.74
CA LEU A 26 7.86 1.88 10.64
C LEU A 26 8.54 1.91 12.03
N ILE A 27 7.95 2.64 12.99
CA ILE A 27 8.45 2.70 14.38
C ILE A 27 8.01 1.46 15.19
N THR A 28 6.74 1.08 15.06
CA THR A 28 6.18 -0.01 15.88
C THR A 28 6.61 -1.39 15.41
N PHE A 29 6.73 -1.60 14.11
CA PHE A 29 6.94 -2.94 13.57
C PHE A 29 8.28 -3.57 13.99
N PRO A 30 9.44 -2.87 14.02
CA PRO A 30 10.67 -3.45 14.53
C PRO A 30 10.62 -3.88 15.99
N TYR A 31 9.87 -3.15 16.81
CA TYR A 31 9.66 -3.54 18.19
C TYR A 31 8.77 -4.78 18.30
N VAL A 32 7.61 -4.72 17.65
CA VAL A 32 6.59 -5.77 17.72
C VAL A 32 7.10 -7.07 17.14
N SER A 33 7.80 -7.03 15.98
CA SER A 33 8.32 -8.25 15.36
C SER A 33 9.33 -8.97 16.23
N ARG A 34 10.20 -8.23 16.95
CA ARG A 34 11.17 -8.82 17.88
C ARG A 34 10.51 -9.42 19.11
N VAL A 35 9.45 -8.79 19.64
CA VAL A 35 8.76 -9.27 20.84
C VAL A 35 7.87 -10.46 20.51
N LEU A 36 7.05 -10.37 19.49
CA LEU A 36 6.05 -11.39 19.15
C LEU A 36 6.61 -12.59 18.37
N GLN A 37 7.79 -12.44 17.74
CA GLN A 37 8.43 -13.44 16.89
C GLN A 37 7.64 -13.80 15.60
N PRO A 38 8.23 -14.55 14.64
CA PRO A 38 7.60 -14.81 13.34
C PRO A 38 6.25 -15.52 13.43
N GLU A 39 6.14 -16.52 14.30
CA GLU A 39 4.93 -17.34 14.42
C GLU A 39 3.70 -16.51 14.80
N ASN A 40 3.82 -15.69 15.86
CA ASN A 40 2.68 -14.91 16.35
C ASN A 40 2.36 -13.73 15.41
N ILE A 41 3.35 -13.13 14.78
CA ILE A 41 3.13 -12.17 13.69
C ILE A 41 2.41 -12.85 12.53
N GLY A 42 2.77 -14.08 12.20
CA GLY A 42 2.11 -14.88 11.19
C GLY A 42 0.64 -15.14 11.51
N LYS A 43 0.33 -15.56 12.74
CA LYS A 43 -1.07 -15.76 13.21
C LYS A 43 -1.91 -14.49 13.03
N VAL A 44 -1.38 -13.35 13.45
CA VAL A 44 -2.08 -12.05 13.33
C VAL A 44 -2.27 -11.65 11.87
N ASN A 45 -1.24 -11.81 11.03
CA ASN A 45 -1.33 -11.45 9.62
C ASN A 45 -2.23 -12.40 8.81
N PHE A 46 -2.16 -13.72 9.07
CA PHE A 46 -3.05 -14.69 8.44
C PHE A 46 -4.52 -14.40 8.77
N SER A 47 -4.84 -14.27 10.06
CA SER A 47 -6.21 -13.97 10.49
C SER A 47 -6.70 -12.63 9.98
N GLY A 48 -5.82 -11.59 9.93
CA GLY A 48 -6.13 -10.28 9.36
C GLY A 48 -6.42 -10.34 7.86
N THR A 49 -5.63 -11.09 7.13
CA THR A 49 -5.86 -11.33 5.70
C THR A 49 -7.16 -12.07 5.46
N TYR A 50 -7.45 -13.09 6.27
CA TYR A 50 -8.69 -13.85 6.21
C TYR A 50 -9.91 -12.96 6.45
N VAL A 51 -9.92 -12.15 7.52
CA VAL A 51 -10.97 -11.15 7.78
C VAL A 51 -11.06 -10.11 6.67
N GLY A 52 -9.94 -9.76 6.04
CA GLY A 52 -9.85 -8.84 4.91
C GLY A 52 -10.75 -9.23 3.74
N TYR A 53 -10.89 -10.54 3.42
CA TYR A 53 -11.80 -10.99 2.38
C TYR A 53 -13.28 -10.73 2.73
N PHE A 54 -13.67 -10.90 3.98
CA PHE A 54 -15.02 -10.59 4.44
C PHE A 54 -15.25 -9.08 4.55
N SER A 55 -14.24 -8.32 4.91
CA SER A 55 -14.27 -6.86 4.86
C SER A 55 -14.51 -6.34 3.44
N LEU A 56 -13.92 -6.99 2.44
CA LEU A 56 -14.15 -6.69 1.04
C LEU A 56 -15.61 -6.95 0.63
N ILE A 57 -16.19 -8.10 1.04
CA ILE A 57 -17.61 -8.42 0.82
C ILE A 57 -18.51 -7.40 1.52
N ALA A 58 -18.18 -7.00 2.74
CA ALA A 58 -18.95 -5.99 3.48
C ALA A 58 -18.91 -4.63 2.78
N SER A 59 -17.75 -4.22 2.29
CA SER A 59 -17.56 -2.90 1.69
C SER A 59 -18.03 -2.81 0.24
N LEU A 60 -18.00 -3.88 -0.54
CA LEU A 60 -18.37 -3.97 -1.97
C LEU A 60 -17.90 -2.79 -2.86
N GLY A 61 -16.85 -2.05 -2.47
CA GLY A 61 -16.47 -0.81 -3.13
C GLY A 61 -17.40 0.40 -2.85
N ILE A 62 -18.30 0.25 -1.90
CA ILE A 62 -19.29 1.27 -1.50
C ILE A 62 -18.62 2.59 -1.13
N ALA A 63 -17.46 2.56 -0.47
CA ALA A 63 -16.77 3.78 -0.05
C ALA A 63 -16.49 4.73 -1.22
N THR A 64 -15.93 4.22 -2.32
CA THR A 64 -15.65 5.02 -3.53
C THR A 64 -16.91 5.51 -4.22
N TYR A 65 -17.92 4.64 -4.34
CA TYR A 65 -19.22 4.97 -4.90
C TYR A 65 -19.93 6.05 -4.07
N ALA A 66 -19.99 5.87 -2.75
CA ALA A 66 -20.66 6.77 -1.83
C ALA A 66 -20.04 8.18 -1.82
N VAL A 67 -18.70 8.28 -1.86
CA VAL A 67 -18.02 9.59 -1.96
C VAL A 67 -18.51 10.35 -3.20
N ARG A 68 -18.60 9.69 -4.35
CA ARG A 68 -19.03 10.32 -5.60
C ARG A 68 -20.49 10.77 -5.54
N GLU A 69 -21.40 9.88 -5.13
CA GLU A 69 -22.83 10.19 -5.09
C GLU A 69 -23.17 11.24 -4.03
N CYS A 70 -22.56 11.14 -2.84
CA CYS A 70 -22.79 12.11 -1.78
C CYS A 70 -22.18 13.48 -2.06
N ALA A 71 -21.02 13.54 -2.73
CA ALA A 71 -20.40 14.79 -3.14
C ALA A 71 -21.28 15.56 -4.15
N ALA A 72 -21.98 14.84 -5.04
CA ALA A 72 -22.90 15.45 -6.01
C ALA A 72 -24.10 16.16 -5.37
N VAL A 73 -24.50 15.76 -4.15
CA VAL A 73 -25.67 16.30 -3.43
C VAL A 73 -25.30 16.96 -2.10
N ARG A 74 -24.03 17.29 -1.89
CA ARG A 74 -23.49 17.75 -0.59
C ARG A 74 -24.10 19.04 -0.06
N ASP A 75 -24.61 19.91 -0.95
CA ASP A 75 -25.15 21.21 -0.59
C ASP A 75 -26.60 21.15 -0.08
N ASP A 76 -27.31 20.05 -0.36
CA ASP A 76 -28.66 19.78 0.16
C ASP A 76 -28.62 18.71 1.24
N ARG A 77 -28.71 19.11 2.51
CA ARG A 77 -28.67 18.21 3.65
C ARG A 77 -29.76 17.14 3.66
N LYS A 78 -30.96 17.42 3.12
CA LYS A 78 -32.06 16.45 3.08
C LYS A 78 -31.74 15.37 2.03
N ASN A 79 -31.38 15.80 0.85
CA ASN A 79 -31.01 14.91 -0.25
C ASN A 79 -29.76 14.09 0.10
N LEU A 80 -28.73 14.73 0.67
CA LEU A 80 -27.54 14.04 1.20
C LEU A 80 -27.93 12.95 2.22
N SER A 81 -28.82 13.27 3.18
CA SER A 81 -29.26 12.29 4.19
C SER A 81 -30.02 11.13 3.56
N SER A 82 -30.83 11.37 2.52
CA SER A 82 -31.55 10.33 1.79
C SER A 82 -30.60 9.40 1.05
N VAL A 83 -29.76 9.94 0.17
CA VAL A 83 -28.79 9.17 -0.63
C VAL A 83 -27.80 8.42 0.27
N ALA A 84 -27.29 9.10 1.29
CA ALA A 84 -26.37 8.48 2.24
C ALA A 84 -27.05 7.33 3.03
N SER A 85 -28.34 7.46 3.40
CA SER A 85 -29.08 6.41 4.10
C SER A 85 -29.37 5.21 3.21
N GLU A 86 -29.67 5.40 1.93
CA GLU A 86 -29.82 4.32 0.96
C GLU A 86 -28.53 3.50 0.83
N ILE A 87 -27.41 4.18 0.59
CA ILE A 87 -26.08 3.53 0.45
C ILE A 87 -25.66 2.87 1.77
N PHE A 88 -25.88 3.54 2.91
CA PHE A 88 -25.58 2.98 4.23
C PHE A 88 -26.40 1.71 4.51
N SER A 89 -27.66 1.67 4.11
CA SER A 89 -28.52 0.49 4.30
C SER A 89 -28.01 -0.70 3.47
N ILE A 90 -27.58 -0.46 2.23
CA ILE A 90 -26.92 -1.48 1.40
C ILE A 90 -25.66 -1.98 2.12
N ASN A 91 -24.84 -1.08 2.67
CA ASN A 91 -23.61 -1.45 3.38
C ASN A 91 -23.89 -2.27 4.66
N VAL A 92 -24.99 -1.98 5.38
CA VAL A 92 -25.42 -2.78 6.53
C VAL A 92 -25.84 -4.18 6.10
N CYS A 93 -26.60 -4.31 5.01
CA CYS A 93 -26.99 -5.62 4.46
C CYS A 93 -25.78 -6.45 4.02
N THR A 94 -24.84 -5.84 3.30
CA THR A 94 -23.62 -6.54 2.86
C THR A 94 -22.71 -6.90 4.03
N THR A 95 -22.66 -6.08 5.06
CA THR A 95 -21.97 -6.38 6.33
C THR A 95 -22.60 -7.56 7.05
N ALA A 96 -23.92 -7.61 7.15
CA ALA A 96 -24.64 -8.76 7.71
C ALA A 96 -24.34 -10.05 6.93
N LEU A 97 -24.38 -9.97 5.59
CA LEU A 97 -23.99 -11.09 4.72
C LEU A 97 -22.56 -11.54 4.97
N ALA A 98 -21.61 -10.60 5.06
CA ALA A 98 -20.21 -10.90 5.33
C ALA A 98 -20.02 -11.64 6.67
N TYR A 99 -20.74 -11.22 7.73
CA TYR A 99 -20.70 -11.90 9.02
C TYR A 99 -21.34 -13.28 9.00
N ILE A 100 -22.43 -13.47 8.26
CA ILE A 100 -23.05 -14.78 8.07
C ILE A 100 -22.05 -15.71 7.37
N LEU A 101 -21.44 -15.26 6.28
CA LEU A 101 -20.43 -16.04 5.56
C LEU A 101 -19.19 -16.34 6.43
N LEU A 102 -18.74 -15.35 7.23
CA LEU A 102 -17.65 -15.55 8.17
C LEU A 102 -18.00 -16.61 9.21
N ALA A 103 -19.19 -16.54 9.81
CA ALA A 103 -19.66 -17.53 10.79
C ALA A 103 -19.76 -18.93 10.18
N VAL A 104 -20.35 -19.05 8.99
CA VAL A 104 -20.43 -20.32 8.26
C VAL A 104 -19.04 -20.87 7.98
N SER A 105 -18.10 -20.04 7.55
CA SER A 105 -16.73 -20.48 7.27
C SER A 105 -16.00 -20.98 8.51
N LEU A 106 -16.21 -20.36 9.68
CA LEU A 106 -15.62 -20.80 10.96
C LEU A 106 -16.19 -22.13 11.45
N VAL A 107 -17.43 -22.48 11.03
CA VAL A 107 -18.01 -23.78 11.34
C VAL A 107 -17.51 -24.87 10.39
N LEU A 108 -17.36 -24.53 9.09
CA LEU A 108 -16.96 -25.49 8.06
C LEU A 108 -15.46 -25.84 8.11
N PHE A 109 -14.59 -24.87 8.42
CA PHE A 109 -13.14 -25.05 8.35
C PHE A 109 -12.52 -25.18 9.74
N ARG A 110 -12.38 -26.39 10.26
CA ARG A 110 -11.75 -26.69 11.56
C ARG A 110 -10.30 -26.18 11.69
N ARG A 111 -9.60 -26.00 10.58
CA ARG A 111 -8.26 -25.39 10.58
C ARG A 111 -8.23 -23.96 11.15
N LEU A 112 -9.37 -23.28 11.17
CA LEU A 112 -9.50 -21.93 11.69
C LEU A 112 -9.72 -21.89 13.22
N ASP A 113 -9.86 -23.04 13.88
CA ASP A 113 -10.13 -23.10 15.32
C ASP A 113 -9.06 -22.36 16.15
N ASN A 114 -7.80 -22.52 15.77
CA ASN A 114 -6.68 -21.85 16.45
C ASN A 114 -6.65 -20.33 16.24
N TYR A 115 -7.38 -19.82 15.25
CA TYR A 115 -7.43 -18.40 14.91
C TYR A 115 -8.74 -17.73 15.31
N ARG A 116 -9.71 -18.47 15.87
CA ARG A 116 -11.06 -17.94 16.16
C ARG A 116 -11.02 -16.64 16.95
N THR A 117 -10.24 -16.60 18.03
CA THR A 117 -10.14 -15.39 18.87
C THR A 117 -9.58 -14.22 18.09
N LEU A 118 -8.52 -14.43 17.30
CA LEU A 118 -7.96 -13.38 16.43
C LEU A 118 -8.96 -12.90 15.37
N ILE A 119 -9.69 -13.84 14.74
CA ILE A 119 -10.69 -13.54 13.73
C ILE A 119 -11.84 -12.73 14.34
N TYR A 120 -12.32 -13.07 15.55
CA TYR A 120 -13.35 -12.29 16.25
C TYR A 120 -12.85 -10.87 16.55
N ILE A 121 -11.65 -10.73 17.11
CA ILE A 121 -11.06 -9.41 17.40
C ILE A 121 -10.97 -8.58 16.11
N GLN A 122 -10.36 -9.15 15.07
CA GLN A 122 -10.09 -8.41 13.83
C GLN A 122 -11.36 -8.16 13.01
N SER A 123 -12.38 -9.02 13.09
CA SER A 123 -13.66 -8.82 12.41
C SER A 123 -14.38 -7.56 12.88
N THR A 124 -14.10 -7.05 14.09
CA THR A 124 -14.68 -5.79 14.58
C THR A 124 -14.31 -4.60 13.69
N THR A 125 -13.21 -4.69 12.91
CA THR A 125 -12.85 -3.67 11.91
C THR A 125 -13.97 -3.48 10.87
N ILE A 126 -14.65 -4.56 10.49
CA ILE A 126 -15.77 -4.54 9.53
C ILE A 126 -16.93 -3.71 10.10
N LEU A 127 -17.30 -3.95 11.37
CA LEU A 127 -18.33 -3.18 12.05
C LEU A 127 -17.96 -1.70 12.15
N PHE A 128 -16.74 -1.41 12.60
CA PHE A 128 -16.28 -0.04 12.76
C PHE A 128 -16.24 0.72 11.44
N ALA A 129 -15.84 0.06 10.34
CA ALA A 129 -15.85 0.66 9.01
C ALA A 129 -17.28 0.96 8.54
N THR A 130 -18.21 0.02 8.70
CA THR A 130 -19.61 0.18 8.29
C THR A 130 -20.31 1.26 9.11
N TRP A 131 -20.27 1.16 10.45
CA TRP A 131 -20.92 2.14 11.32
C TRP A 131 -20.26 3.51 11.29
N GLY A 132 -18.95 3.57 11.08
CA GLY A 132 -18.21 4.83 10.93
C GLY A 132 -18.65 5.64 9.72
N ALA A 133 -18.90 4.98 8.58
CA ALA A 133 -19.24 5.61 7.30
C ALA A 133 -18.33 6.80 6.96
N ASP A 134 -17.01 6.59 7.03
CA ASP A 134 -15.97 7.64 6.87
C ASP A 134 -15.98 8.29 5.47
N TRP A 135 -16.61 7.64 4.51
CA TRP A 135 -16.84 8.17 3.17
C TRP A 135 -17.70 9.46 3.17
N ILE A 136 -18.52 9.71 4.22
CA ILE A 136 -19.26 10.98 4.35
C ILE A 136 -18.29 12.14 4.54
N ASN A 137 -17.32 11.99 5.44
CA ASN A 137 -16.32 13.05 5.68
C ASN A 137 -15.47 13.30 4.43
N SER A 138 -15.17 12.25 3.67
CA SER A 138 -14.44 12.36 2.41
C SER A 138 -15.27 13.10 1.35
N ALA A 139 -16.58 12.82 1.23
CA ALA A 139 -17.48 13.52 0.34
C ALA A 139 -17.65 15.00 0.72
N MET A 140 -17.58 15.32 2.02
CA MET A 140 -17.63 16.69 2.56
C MET A 140 -16.27 17.37 2.59
N GLU A 141 -15.21 16.74 2.07
CA GLU A 141 -13.83 17.24 2.05
C GLU A 141 -13.30 17.64 3.43
N ASP A 142 -13.75 16.96 4.51
CA ASP A 142 -13.31 17.26 5.88
C ASP A 142 -12.03 16.52 6.26
N PHE A 143 -10.98 16.72 5.45
CA PHE A 143 -9.69 16.08 5.64
C PHE A 143 -8.99 16.51 6.94
N LYS A 144 -9.32 17.68 7.48
CA LYS A 144 -8.77 18.14 8.78
C LYS A 144 -9.18 17.19 9.89
N TYR A 145 -10.48 16.91 10.00
CA TYR A 145 -11.00 15.98 11.02
C TYR A 145 -10.46 14.56 10.81
N ILE A 146 -10.49 14.06 9.56
CA ILE A 146 -9.99 12.72 9.21
C ILE A 146 -8.51 12.59 9.65
N THR A 147 -7.67 13.58 9.33
CA THR A 147 -6.24 13.54 9.61
C THR A 147 -5.94 13.60 11.11
N ILE A 148 -6.48 14.59 11.82
CA ILE A 148 -6.24 14.75 13.26
C ILE A 148 -6.67 13.51 14.03
N ARG A 149 -7.87 13.01 13.73
CA ARG A 149 -8.41 11.82 14.35
C ARG A 149 -7.51 10.59 14.10
N SER A 150 -7.12 10.36 12.84
CA SER A 150 -6.27 9.21 12.49
C SER A 150 -4.93 9.27 13.22
N ILE A 151 -4.27 10.44 13.25
CA ILE A 151 -3.00 10.62 13.95
C ILE A 151 -3.16 10.38 15.46
N LEU A 152 -4.23 10.90 16.06
CA LEU A 152 -4.49 10.71 17.50
C LEU A 152 -4.58 9.22 17.85
N PHE A 153 -5.40 8.45 17.10
CA PHE A 153 -5.55 7.01 17.34
C PHE A 153 -4.25 6.24 17.09
N GLN A 154 -3.47 6.65 16.12
CA GLN A 154 -2.15 6.07 15.85
C GLN A 154 -1.15 6.37 16.99
N CYS A 155 -1.12 7.62 17.51
CA CYS A 155 -0.28 7.97 18.65
C CYS A 155 -0.64 7.17 19.91
N VAL A 156 -1.93 7.04 20.21
CA VAL A 156 -2.38 6.24 21.34
C VAL A 156 -2.00 4.77 21.13
N SER A 157 -2.20 4.23 19.94
CA SER A 157 -1.81 2.85 19.61
C SER A 157 -0.30 2.62 19.73
N LEU A 158 0.52 3.61 19.35
CA LEU A 158 1.97 3.56 19.54
C LEU A 158 2.33 3.40 21.02
N ILE A 159 1.75 4.23 21.90
CA ILE A 159 1.97 4.17 23.34
C ILE A 159 1.51 2.82 23.89
N LEU A 160 0.28 2.38 23.53
CA LEU A 160 -0.26 1.10 23.99
C LEU A 160 0.60 -0.08 23.51
N THR A 161 1.17 -0.02 22.32
CA THR A 161 2.09 -1.05 21.82
C THR A 161 3.30 -1.21 22.72
N PHE A 162 3.96 -0.10 23.10
CA PHE A 162 5.13 -0.17 23.99
C PHE A 162 4.80 -0.52 25.44
N VAL A 163 3.58 -0.24 25.89
CA VAL A 163 3.15 -0.54 27.25
C VAL A 163 2.67 -1.98 27.41
N LEU A 164 1.85 -2.48 26.47
CA LEU A 164 1.12 -3.75 26.60
C LEU A 164 1.79 -4.94 25.88
N ILE A 165 2.70 -4.71 24.94
CA ILE A 165 3.36 -5.80 24.21
C ILE A 165 4.75 -6.01 24.84
N LYS A 166 4.91 -7.07 25.63
CA LYS A 166 6.15 -7.39 26.35
C LYS A 166 6.64 -8.81 26.11
N SER A 167 5.75 -9.71 25.75
CA SER A 167 6.03 -11.14 25.55
C SER A 167 5.47 -11.65 24.23
N PRO A 168 5.91 -12.80 23.72
CA PRO A 168 5.33 -13.43 22.53
C PRO A 168 3.83 -13.72 22.68
N ASP A 169 3.34 -13.98 23.89
CA ASP A 169 1.94 -14.30 24.17
C ASP A 169 1.00 -13.09 24.04
N ASP A 170 1.55 -11.87 23.97
CA ASP A 170 0.77 -10.64 23.82
C ASP A 170 0.25 -10.39 22.39
N TYR A 171 0.25 -11.41 21.51
CA TYR A 171 -0.21 -11.26 20.13
C TYR A 171 -1.69 -10.91 20.01
N LEU A 172 -2.54 -11.32 20.98
CA LEU A 172 -3.95 -10.91 21.05
C LEU A 172 -4.06 -9.41 21.38
N ASN A 173 -3.26 -8.91 22.33
CA ASN A 173 -3.19 -7.49 22.66
C ASN A 173 -2.74 -6.68 21.42
N TYR A 174 -1.77 -7.19 20.67
CA TYR A 174 -1.35 -6.57 19.42
C TYR A 174 -2.47 -6.53 18.37
N ALA A 175 -3.25 -7.60 18.23
CA ALA A 175 -4.41 -7.61 17.34
C ALA A 175 -5.44 -6.55 17.74
N ILE A 176 -5.75 -6.41 19.04
CA ILE A 176 -6.67 -5.38 19.57
C ILE A 176 -6.14 -3.98 19.27
N ILE A 177 -4.85 -3.72 19.54
CA ILE A 177 -4.22 -2.42 19.29
C ILE A 177 -4.22 -2.11 17.78
N SER A 178 -3.99 -3.10 16.93
CA SER A 178 -4.03 -2.94 15.48
C SER A 178 -5.42 -2.57 14.96
N VAL A 179 -6.47 -3.21 15.49
CA VAL A 179 -7.87 -2.86 15.22
C VAL A 179 -8.17 -1.43 15.70
N PHE A 180 -7.75 -1.08 16.90
CA PHE A 180 -7.94 0.25 17.48
C PHE A 180 -7.22 1.32 16.62
N SER A 181 -5.99 1.07 16.20
CA SER A 181 -5.21 1.96 15.35
C SER A 181 -5.84 2.20 13.97
N SER A 182 -6.31 1.14 13.32
CA SER A 182 -6.83 1.19 11.96
C SER A 182 -8.27 1.65 11.87
N SER A 183 -9.11 1.24 12.81
CA SER A 183 -10.56 1.36 12.71
C SER A 183 -11.22 2.02 13.92
N GLY A 184 -10.50 2.16 15.06
CA GLY A 184 -11.06 2.79 16.25
C GLY A 184 -11.52 4.23 16.03
N ALA A 185 -10.79 4.96 15.17
CA ALA A 185 -11.18 6.29 14.73
C ALA A 185 -12.58 6.34 14.11
N ASN A 186 -13.04 5.27 13.45
CA ASN A 186 -14.37 5.22 12.83
C ASN A 186 -15.49 5.27 13.87
N LEU A 187 -15.24 4.78 15.09
CA LEU A 187 -16.23 4.86 16.17
C LEU A 187 -16.58 6.31 16.52
N SER A 188 -15.59 7.19 16.61
CA SER A 188 -15.82 8.62 16.88
C SER A 188 -16.61 9.28 15.75
N ASN A 189 -16.53 8.75 14.53
CA ASN A 189 -17.25 9.28 13.37
C ASN A 189 -18.77 9.08 13.46
N VAL A 190 -19.24 8.08 14.17
CA VAL A 190 -20.67 7.83 14.39
C VAL A 190 -21.38 9.07 14.94
N PHE A 191 -20.69 9.81 15.83
CA PHE A 191 -21.21 11.04 16.42
C PHE A 191 -20.93 12.25 15.52
N TYR A 192 -19.71 12.36 14.97
CA TYR A 192 -19.29 13.54 14.21
C TYR A 192 -20.06 13.72 12.89
N ARG A 193 -20.33 12.66 12.15
CA ARG A 193 -21.04 12.70 10.87
C ARG A 193 -22.45 13.30 10.97
N ARG A 194 -23.08 13.30 12.17
CA ARG A 194 -24.38 13.94 12.41
C ARG A 194 -24.38 15.42 12.09
N LYS A 195 -23.22 16.06 12.08
CA LYS A 195 -23.03 17.43 11.63
C LYS A 195 -23.46 17.62 10.17
N TYR A 196 -23.25 16.62 9.33
CA TYR A 196 -23.49 16.67 7.89
C TYR A 196 -24.82 16.07 7.49
N CYS A 197 -25.11 14.88 7.96
CA CYS A 197 -26.34 14.15 7.62
C CYS A 197 -26.79 13.21 8.74
N ASN A 198 -28.04 12.85 8.71
CA ASN A 198 -28.63 11.85 9.61
C ASN A 198 -28.76 10.54 8.86
N LEU A 199 -27.91 9.56 9.20
CA LEU A 199 -28.00 8.23 8.64
C LEU A 199 -29.07 7.41 9.35
N ARG A 200 -29.93 6.78 8.57
CA ARG A 200 -30.95 5.84 9.03
C ARG A 200 -30.90 4.60 8.15
N VAL A 201 -31.16 3.44 8.73
CA VAL A 201 -31.39 2.24 7.94
C VAL A 201 -32.81 2.38 7.32
N THR A 202 -32.88 2.29 6.00
CA THR A 202 -34.13 2.39 5.24
C THR A 202 -34.36 1.11 4.44
N ILE A 203 -35.61 0.72 4.29
CA ILE A 203 -36.00 -0.43 3.45
C ILE A 203 -36.06 0.00 1.97
N ASN A 204 -36.33 1.29 1.72
CA ASN A 204 -36.39 1.83 0.36
C ASN A 204 -34.98 2.20 -0.16
N MET A 205 -34.16 1.20 -0.47
CA MET A 205 -32.74 1.36 -0.80
C MET A 205 -32.45 1.66 -2.26
N GLN A 206 -33.47 1.71 -3.13
CA GLN A 206 -33.29 1.82 -4.59
C GLN A 206 -32.14 0.95 -5.15
N VAL A 207 -32.08 -0.31 -4.72
CA VAL A 207 -30.95 -1.23 -4.97
C VAL A 207 -30.56 -1.29 -6.45
N GLN A 208 -31.54 -1.27 -7.35
CA GLN A 208 -31.28 -1.33 -8.80
C GLN A 208 -30.44 -0.17 -9.32
N LYS A 209 -30.57 1.01 -8.73
CA LYS A 209 -29.81 2.22 -9.08
C LYS A 209 -28.34 2.10 -8.63
N HIS A 210 -28.12 1.55 -7.45
CA HIS A 210 -26.80 1.52 -6.81
C HIS A 210 -26.00 0.24 -7.13
N PHE A 211 -26.69 -0.88 -7.37
CA PHE A 211 -26.06 -2.21 -7.43
C PHE A 211 -25.05 -2.36 -8.57
N LYS A 212 -25.41 -1.98 -9.80
CA LYS A 212 -24.54 -2.15 -10.97
C LYS A 212 -23.20 -1.40 -10.86
N PRO A 213 -23.18 -0.09 -10.48
CA PRO A 213 -21.92 0.62 -10.27
C PRO A 213 -21.09 0.06 -9.11
N ILE A 214 -21.74 -0.33 -8.00
CA ILE A 214 -21.07 -0.93 -6.83
C ILE A 214 -20.42 -2.25 -7.21
N LEU A 215 -21.13 -3.13 -7.93
CA LEU A 215 -20.62 -4.44 -8.35
C LEU A 215 -19.40 -4.30 -9.27
N LEU A 216 -19.39 -3.33 -10.18
CA LEU A 216 -18.24 -3.07 -11.05
C LEU A 216 -16.99 -2.70 -10.22
N LEU A 217 -17.13 -1.79 -9.27
CA LEU A 217 -16.04 -1.39 -8.37
C LEU A 217 -15.58 -2.56 -7.49
N PHE A 218 -16.53 -3.40 -7.03
CA PHE A 218 -16.21 -4.58 -6.24
C PHE A 218 -15.31 -5.56 -6.99
N VAL A 219 -15.63 -5.90 -8.25
CA VAL A 219 -14.83 -6.83 -9.05
C VAL A 219 -13.40 -6.31 -9.23
N MET A 220 -13.22 -5.00 -9.44
CA MET A 220 -11.89 -4.39 -9.54
C MET A 220 -11.09 -4.54 -8.25
N ILE A 221 -11.71 -4.22 -7.10
CA ILE A 221 -11.06 -4.29 -5.79
C ILE A 221 -10.80 -5.75 -5.41
N LEU A 222 -11.72 -6.66 -5.74
CA LEU A 222 -11.56 -8.10 -5.50
C LEU A 222 -10.34 -8.66 -6.21
N ALA A 223 -10.18 -8.39 -7.50
CA ALA A 223 -9.02 -8.84 -8.27
C ALA A 223 -7.70 -8.34 -7.66
N GLN A 224 -7.66 -7.07 -7.27
CA GLN A 224 -6.49 -6.47 -6.64
C GLN A 224 -6.22 -7.06 -5.24
N THR A 225 -7.26 -7.34 -4.46
CA THR A 225 -7.13 -7.94 -3.12
C THR A 225 -6.62 -9.38 -3.22
N ILE A 226 -7.15 -10.19 -4.14
CA ILE A 226 -6.65 -11.56 -4.37
C ILE A 226 -5.17 -11.51 -4.75
N PHE A 227 -4.81 -10.66 -5.71
CA PHE A 227 -3.41 -10.50 -6.12
C PHE A 227 -2.47 -10.16 -4.96
N ASN A 228 -2.87 -9.26 -4.04
CA ASN A 228 -2.01 -8.81 -2.94
C ASN A 228 -2.01 -9.75 -1.71
N SER A 229 -3.03 -10.60 -1.55
CA SER A 229 -3.26 -11.32 -0.29
C SER A 229 -3.22 -12.85 -0.43
N ALA A 230 -3.26 -13.38 -1.65
CA ALA A 230 -3.25 -14.82 -1.89
C ALA A 230 -2.02 -15.51 -1.30
N ASP A 231 -0.85 -14.89 -1.40
CA ASP A 231 0.41 -15.42 -0.89
C ASP A 231 0.33 -15.73 0.61
N ILE A 232 -0.15 -14.76 1.42
CA ILE A 232 -0.29 -14.90 2.88
C ILE A 232 -1.27 -16.02 3.22
N THR A 233 -2.40 -16.06 2.51
CA THR A 233 -3.43 -17.09 2.73
C THR A 233 -2.89 -18.47 2.43
N MET A 234 -2.23 -18.64 1.28
CA MET A 234 -1.71 -19.93 0.85
C MET A 234 -0.52 -20.40 1.69
N LEU A 235 0.34 -19.47 2.12
CA LEU A 235 1.40 -19.80 3.08
C LEU A 235 0.83 -20.30 4.41
N GLY A 236 -0.18 -19.66 4.97
CA GLY A 236 -0.83 -20.10 6.20
C GLY A 236 -1.53 -21.44 6.06
N LEU A 237 -2.10 -21.74 4.88
CA LEU A 237 -2.75 -23.01 4.61
C LEU A 237 -1.75 -24.15 4.38
N PHE A 238 -0.60 -23.91 3.76
CA PHE A 238 0.32 -24.98 3.35
C PHE A 238 1.55 -25.12 4.25
N CYS A 239 2.10 -23.99 4.75
CA CYS A 239 3.40 -23.97 5.43
C CYS A 239 3.31 -23.56 6.91
N GLY A 240 2.21 -22.91 7.33
CA GLY A 240 2.00 -22.50 8.72
C GLY A 240 2.42 -21.06 9.02
N ASP A 241 2.27 -20.68 10.30
CA ASP A 241 2.32 -19.28 10.75
C ASP A 241 3.71 -18.65 10.65
N THR A 242 4.77 -19.42 10.91
CA THR A 242 6.15 -18.93 10.84
C THR A 242 6.49 -18.43 9.42
N GLU A 243 6.13 -19.20 8.39
CA GLU A 243 6.34 -18.79 6.99
C GLU A 243 5.53 -17.57 6.61
N VAL A 244 4.30 -17.44 7.13
CA VAL A 244 3.49 -16.21 7.00
C VAL A 244 4.19 -15.02 7.64
N GLY A 245 4.74 -15.20 8.84
CA GLY A 245 5.46 -14.14 9.54
C GLY A 245 6.72 -13.69 8.80
N ILE A 246 7.51 -14.63 8.30
CA ILE A 246 8.71 -14.42 7.48
C ILE A 246 8.36 -13.65 6.21
N TYR A 247 7.40 -14.13 5.43
CA TYR A 247 6.96 -13.49 4.19
C TYR A 247 6.38 -12.10 4.43
N SER A 248 5.48 -11.97 5.41
CA SER A 248 4.83 -10.69 5.74
C SER A 248 5.84 -9.63 6.13
N THR A 249 6.92 -10.00 6.83
CA THR A 249 8.00 -9.08 7.21
C THR A 249 8.76 -8.61 5.98
N ALA A 250 9.17 -9.51 5.10
CA ALA A 250 9.83 -9.18 3.85
C ALA A 250 8.94 -8.30 2.94
N TYR A 251 7.68 -8.66 2.80
CA TYR A 251 6.69 -7.89 2.04
C TYR A 251 6.46 -6.49 2.60
N ARG A 252 6.40 -6.35 3.93
CA ARG A 252 6.24 -5.06 4.59
C ARG A 252 7.42 -4.13 4.35
N ILE A 253 8.65 -4.63 4.41
CA ILE A 253 9.86 -3.86 4.08
C ILE A 253 9.80 -3.40 2.61
N LYS A 254 9.52 -4.31 1.67
CA LYS A 254 9.31 -3.95 0.25
C LYS A 254 8.24 -2.87 0.10
N SER A 255 7.08 -3.02 0.75
CA SER A 255 5.93 -2.14 0.57
C SER A 255 6.22 -0.69 0.97
N ILE A 256 7.05 -0.46 1.99
CA ILE A 256 7.50 0.88 2.39
C ILE A 256 8.31 1.53 1.26
N ILE A 257 9.23 0.80 0.67
CA ILE A 257 10.07 1.29 -0.45
C ILE A 257 9.19 1.58 -1.68
N VAL A 258 8.27 0.67 -2.01
CA VAL A 258 7.31 0.87 -3.10
C VAL A 258 6.49 2.14 -2.90
N GLN A 259 5.98 2.39 -1.69
CA GLN A 259 5.19 3.59 -1.39
C GLN A 259 5.98 4.88 -1.58
N VAL A 260 7.26 4.90 -1.20
CA VAL A 260 8.14 6.07 -1.43
C VAL A 260 8.28 6.35 -2.92
N VAL A 261 8.60 5.33 -3.73
CA VAL A 261 8.77 5.49 -5.18
C VAL A 261 7.47 5.87 -5.87
N SER A 262 6.35 5.23 -5.49
CA SER A 262 5.03 5.48 -6.10
C SER A 262 4.44 6.83 -5.72
N SER A 263 4.78 7.39 -4.55
CA SER A 263 4.27 8.70 -4.12
C SER A 263 4.63 9.83 -5.09
N LEU A 264 5.77 9.72 -5.75
CA LEU A 264 6.23 10.69 -6.75
C LEU A 264 5.37 10.66 -8.02
N ALA A 265 4.93 9.47 -8.41
CA ALA A 265 4.04 9.28 -9.56
C ALA A 265 2.65 9.91 -9.32
N VAL A 266 2.11 9.74 -8.12
CA VAL A 266 0.79 10.28 -7.74
C VAL A 266 0.73 11.80 -7.89
N VAL A 267 1.82 12.51 -7.55
CA VAL A 267 1.89 13.98 -7.70
C VAL A 267 1.79 14.42 -9.17
N MET A 268 2.24 13.58 -10.11
CA MET A 268 2.24 13.91 -11.54
C MET A 268 0.92 13.52 -12.25
N MET A 269 0.09 12.69 -11.62
CA MET A 269 -1.15 12.16 -12.21
C MET A 269 -2.13 13.23 -12.70
N PRO A 270 -2.41 14.34 -11.96
CA PRO A 270 -3.34 15.36 -12.45
C PRO A 270 -2.88 16.04 -13.74
N ARG A 271 -1.56 16.30 -13.86
CA ARG A 271 -0.99 16.88 -15.08
C ARG A 271 -1.05 15.90 -16.25
N MET A 272 -0.81 14.62 -15.99
CA MET A 272 -0.96 13.56 -17.01
C MET A 272 -2.40 13.53 -17.55
N SER A 273 -3.39 13.49 -16.66
CA SER A 273 -4.81 13.48 -17.04
C SER A 273 -5.20 14.71 -17.88
N TYR A 274 -4.63 15.87 -17.57
CA TYR A 274 -4.86 17.09 -18.33
C TYR A 274 -4.29 16.99 -19.76
N TYR A 275 -3.03 16.57 -19.92
CA TYR A 275 -2.41 16.41 -21.25
C TYR A 275 -3.08 15.31 -22.07
N PHE A 276 -3.53 14.22 -21.45
CA PHE A 276 -4.32 13.19 -22.14
C PHE A 276 -5.66 13.73 -22.63
N ALA A 277 -6.33 14.62 -21.86
CA ALA A 277 -7.57 15.26 -22.28
C ALA A 277 -7.36 16.21 -23.47
N GLU A 278 -6.21 16.87 -23.55
CA GLU A 278 -5.84 17.73 -24.68
C GLU A 278 -5.30 16.96 -25.90
N ASN A 279 -5.06 15.64 -25.78
CA ASN A 279 -4.40 14.81 -26.80
C ASN A 279 -3.01 15.32 -27.23
N ASP A 280 -2.30 16.03 -26.34
CA ASP A 280 -0.94 16.56 -26.60
C ASP A 280 0.11 15.45 -26.34
N TRP A 281 0.31 14.59 -27.34
CA TRP A 281 1.16 13.41 -27.23
C TRP A 281 2.65 13.72 -27.03
N ASP A 282 3.12 14.87 -27.47
CA ASP A 282 4.52 15.27 -27.23
C ASP A 282 4.74 15.62 -25.76
N LYS A 283 3.87 16.42 -25.17
CA LYS A 283 3.92 16.69 -23.71
C LYS A 283 3.67 15.46 -22.87
N ILE A 284 2.78 14.55 -23.30
CA ILE A 284 2.55 13.26 -22.62
C ILE A 284 3.84 12.46 -22.59
N ASN A 285 4.50 12.24 -23.74
CA ASN A 285 5.72 11.44 -23.81
C ASN A 285 6.88 12.09 -23.03
N ASP A 286 7.04 13.40 -23.07
CA ASP A 286 8.02 14.14 -22.27
C ASP A 286 7.78 13.96 -20.76
N MET A 287 6.51 14.01 -20.34
CA MET A 287 6.13 13.81 -18.96
C MET A 287 6.35 12.37 -18.51
N LEU A 288 5.98 11.38 -19.34
CA LEU A 288 6.23 9.96 -19.08
C LEU A 288 7.72 9.68 -18.92
N LYS A 289 8.57 10.27 -19.77
CA LYS A 289 10.03 10.19 -19.66
C LYS A 289 10.51 10.74 -18.31
N LYS A 290 10.03 11.92 -17.90
CA LYS A 290 10.38 12.53 -16.60
C LYS A 290 9.94 11.66 -15.43
N VAL A 291 8.70 11.18 -15.43
CA VAL A 291 8.16 10.32 -14.36
C VAL A 291 8.98 9.04 -14.25
N LEU A 292 9.25 8.37 -15.38
CA LEU A 292 10.06 7.16 -15.38
C LEU A 292 11.50 7.43 -14.91
N SER A 293 12.11 8.55 -15.34
CA SER A 293 13.44 8.95 -14.86
C SER A 293 13.49 9.09 -13.35
N VAL A 294 12.49 9.72 -12.74
CA VAL A 294 12.40 9.87 -11.28
C VAL A 294 12.23 8.53 -10.59
N MET A 295 11.29 7.68 -11.09
CA MET A 295 11.03 6.35 -10.52
C MET A 295 12.28 5.46 -10.54
N VAL A 296 13.01 5.46 -11.66
CA VAL A 296 14.21 4.63 -11.84
C VAL A 296 15.39 5.18 -11.04
N THR A 297 15.60 6.51 -11.04
CA THR A 297 16.70 7.15 -10.29
C THR A 297 16.59 6.92 -8.79
N ILE A 298 15.37 6.82 -8.24
CA ILE A 298 15.15 6.54 -6.82
C ILE A 298 14.95 5.04 -6.56
N GLY A 299 14.24 4.34 -7.44
CA GLY A 299 13.92 2.93 -7.26
C GLY A 299 15.14 2.01 -7.33
N PHE A 300 16.03 2.20 -8.29
CA PHE A 300 17.18 1.30 -8.51
C PHE A 300 18.18 1.27 -7.33
N PRO A 301 18.60 2.42 -6.75
CA PRO A 301 19.42 2.37 -5.55
C PRO A 301 18.71 1.74 -4.35
N CYS A 302 17.38 1.95 -4.20
CA CYS A 302 16.60 1.29 -3.17
C CYS A 302 16.56 -0.23 -3.37
N ILE A 303 16.43 -0.70 -4.61
CA ILE A 303 16.46 -2.13 -4.94
C ILE A 303 17.85 -2.70 -4.65
N ALA A 304 18.91 -2.06 -5.15
CA ALA A 304 20.29 -2.49 -4.93
C ALA A 304 20.63 -2.54 -3.42
N GLY A 305 20.24 -1.50 -2.68
CA GLY A 305 20.38 -1.46 -1.23
C GLY A 305 19.56 -2.55 -0.54
N GLY A 306 18.29 -2.71 -0.92
CA GLY A 306 17.40 -3.74 -0.37
C GLY A 306 17.91 -5.17 -0.58
N VAL A 307 18.49 -5.46 -1.75
CA VAL A 307 19.11 -6.76 -2.05
C VAL A 307 20.41 -6.94 -1.26
N SER A 308 21.33 -5.95 -1.29
CA SER A 308 22.66 -6.06 -0.67
C SER A 308 22.63 -6.05 0.84
N LEU A 309 21.67 -5.34 1.43
CA LEU A 309 21.49 -5.15 2.86
C LEU A 309 20.36 -6.00 3.44
N SER A 310 19.78 -6.94 2.68
CA SER A 310 18.63 -7.72 3.12
C SER A 310 18.85 -8.42 4.46
N ASP A 311 20.03 -9.05 4.64
CA ASP A 311 20.39 -9.72 5.89
C ASP A 311 20.48 -8.72 7.06
N ASP A 312 21.08 -7.56 6.81
CA ASP A 312 21.23 -6.49 7.81
C ASP A 312 19.87 -5.84 8.15
N ILE A 313 19.03 -5.58 7.14
CA ILE A 313 17.69 -4.97 7.31
C ILE A 313 16.77 -5.92 8.06
N VAL A 314 16.73 -7.19 7.69
CA VAL A 314 15.90 -8.19 8.35
C VAL A 314 16.33 -8.34 9.82
N ARG A 315 17.63 -8.40 10.10
CA ARG A 315 18.17 -8.45 11.47
C ARG A 315 17.84 -7.16 12.24
N LEU A 316 17.90 -6.00 11.59
CA LEU A 316 17.55 -4.72 12.21
C LEU A 316 16.08 -4.65 12.56
N VAL A 317 15.20 -5.15 11.70
CA VAL A 317 13.74 -5.08 11.87
C VAL A 317 13.23 -6.21 12.77
N GLY A 318 13.49 -7.45 12.42
CA GLY A 318 12.91 -8.62 13.07
C GLY A 318 13.80 -9.31 14.12
N GLY A 319 15.10 -9.03 14.11
CA GLY A 319 16.06 -9.78 14.90
C GLY A 319 16.54 -11.05 14.19
N ILE A 320 17.24 -11.91 14.95
CA ILE A 320 17.84 -13.14 14.41
C ILE A 320 16.77 -14.18 14.01
N GLU A 321 15.63 -14.14 14.69
CA GLU A 321 14.49 -15.06 14.47
C GLU A 321 13.88 -14.93 13.06
N TYR A 322 14.14 -13.81 12.40
CA TYR A 322 13.66 -13.55 11.03
C TYR A 322 14.74 -13.75 9.95
N ALA A 323 15.86 -14.41 10.26
CA ALA A 323 16.96 -14.57 9.30
C ALA A 323 16.48 -15.11 7.94
N ASP A 324 15.53 -16.04 7.94
CA ASP A 324 14.95 -16.64 6.75
C ASP A 324 14.12 -15.67 5.89
N ALA A 325 13.73 -14.50 6.42
CA ALA A 325 13.06 -13.46 5.65
C ALA A 325 14.00 -12.72 4.66
N SER A 326 15.31 -12.94 4.78
CA SER A 326 16.30 -12.31 3.92
C SER A 326 16.18 -12.73 2.45
N MET A 327 15.99 -14.02 2.19
CA MET A 327 15.84 -14.53 0.81
C MET A 327 14.54 -14.08 0.16
N PRO A 328 13.35 -14.22 0.79
CA PRO A 328 12.12 -13.61 0.30
C PRO A 328 12.25 -12.11 0.02
N LEU A 329 12.93 -11.35 0.90
CA LEU A 329 13.16 -9.93 0.70
C LEU A 329 14.00 -9.66 -0.55
N LYS A 330 15.09 -10.39 -0.77
CA LYS A 330 15.93 -10.27 -1.98
C LYS A 330 15.09 -10.49 -3.25
N ILE A 331 14.29 -11.54 -3.27
CA ILE A 331 13.43 -11.86 -4.42
C ILE A 331 12.39 -10.76 -4.65
N LEU A 332 11.72 -10.30 -3.59
CA LEU A 332 10.74 -9.22 -3.66
C LEU A 332 11.35 -7.89 -4.11
N MET A 333 12.58 -7.58 -3.69
CA MET A 333 13.28 -6.38 -4.14
C MET A 333 13.67 -6.46 -5.61
N LEU A 334 14.10 -7.62 -6.10
CA LEU A 334 14.38 -7.81 -7.53
C LEU A 334 13.08 -7.72 -8.37
N SER A 335 11.99 -8.31 -7.89
CA SER A 335 10.70 -8.22 -8.58
C SER A 335 10.17 -6.78 -8.64
N PHE A 336 10.59 -5.90 -7.73
CA PHE A 336 10.19 -4.51 -7.74
C PHE A 336 10.69 -3.76 -8.98
N ILE A 337 11.78 -4.20 -9.63
CA ILE A 337 12.19 -3.67 -10.94
C ILE A 337 11.02 -3.78 -11.92
N ILE A 338 10.38 -4.94 -11.97
CA ILE A 338 9.25 -5.23 -12.88
C ILE A 338 8.02 -4.39 -12.48
N ASP A 339 7.76 -4.27 -11.18
CA ASP A 339 6.66 -3.45 -10.65
C ASP A 339 6.79 -1.97 -11.04
N ILE A 340 8.02 -1.41 -11.09
CA ILE A 340 8.27 -0.02 -11.52
C ILE A 340 7.74 0.18 -12.95
N PHE A 341 8.07 -0.72 -13.87
CA PHE A 341 7.66 -0.58 -15.27
C PHE A 341 6.20 -1.01 -15.51
N GLY A 342 5.74 -2.09 -14.86
CA GLY A 342 4.41 -2.65 -15.03
C GLY A 342 3.33 -1.86 -14.31
N GLY A 343 3.07 -2.21 -13.06
CA GLY A 343 1.97 -1.65 -12.27
C GLY A 343 2.10 -0.14 -12.05
N ASN A 344 3.31 0.34 -11.70
CA ASN A 344 3.50 1.75 -11.37
C ASN A 344 3.54 2.65 -12.61
N PHE A 345 4.34 2.32 -13.62
CA PHE A 345 4.48 3.18 -14.80
C PHE A 345 3.36 2.95 -15.83
N LEU A 346 3.24 1.74 -16.40
CA LEU A 346 2.22 1.48 -17.43
C LEU A 346 0.80 1.51 -16.83
N GLY A 347 0.58 0.91 -15.65
CA GLY A 347 -0.72 0.87 -15.00
C GLY A 347 -1.17 2.25 -14.51
N ASN A 348 -0.43 2.82 -13.55
CA ASN A 348 -0.86 4.04 -12.86
C ASN A 348 -0.65 5.31 -13.71
N MET A 349 0.41 5.40 -14.53
CA MET A 349 0.72 6.63 -15.27
C MET A 349 0.14 6.66 -16.69
N ILE A 350 -0.22 5.52 -17.25
CA ILE A 350 -0.79 5.46 -18.60
C ILE A 350 -2.25 4.99 -18.54
N CYS A 351 -2.53 3.79 -18.03
CA CYS A 351 -3.88 3.21 -18.10
C CYS A 351 -4.91 4.01 -17.30
N LEU A 352 -4.59 4.47 -16.08
CA LEU A 352 -5.55 5.23 -15.27
C LEU A 352 -5.88 6.61 -15.88
N PRO A 353 -4.91 7.46 -16.27
CA PRO A 353 -5.21 8.76 -16.88
C PRO A 353 -5.92 8.66 -18.23
N THR A 354 -5.69 7.58 -18.99
CA THR A 354 -6.33 7.33 -20.31
C THR A 354 -7.70 6.67 -20.22
N LYS A 355 -8.24 6.46 -19.01
CA LYS A 355 -9.50 5.74 -18.77
C LYS A 355 -9.49 4.30 -19.30
N GLN A 356 -8.31 3.66 -19.32
CA GLN A 356 -8.12 2.26 -19.69
C GLN A 356 -8.08 1.34 -18.45
N GLU A 357 -8.86 1.69 -17.41
CA GLU A 357 -8.91 0.88 -16.18
C GLU A 357 -9.29 -0.57 -16.44
N LYS A 358 -10.10 -0.82 -17.50
CA LYS A 358 -10.48 -2.17 -17.90
C LYS A 358 -9.26 -3.02 -18.31
N VAL A 359 -8.33 -2.45 -19.06
CA VAL A 359 -7.11 -3.15 -19.49
C VAL A 359 -6.22 -3.47 -18.28
N PHE A 360 -6.11 -2.52 -17.36
CA PHE A 360 -5.35 -2.73 -16.12
C PHE A 360 -6.01 -3.80 -15.22
N MET A 361 -7.34 -3.78 -15.12
CA MET A 361 -8.09 -4.81 -14.40
C MET A 361 -7.90 -6.20 -15.02
N GLU A 362 -7.98 -6.33 -16.35
CA GLU A 362 -7.72 -7.59 -17.05
C GLU A 362 -6.32 -8.13 -16.73
N ALA A 363 -5.30 -7.26 -16.77
CA ALA A 363 -3.93 -7.62 -16.40
C ALA A 363 -3.84 -8.14 -14.95
N CYS A 364 -4.49 -7.46 -14.00
CA CYS A 364 -4.52 -7.88 -12.60
C CYS A 364 -5.25 -9.22 -12.40
N CYS A 365 -6.37 -9.44 -13.11
CA CYS A 365 -7.12 -10.69 -13.02
C CYS A 365 -6.29 -11.88 -13.56
N VAL A 366 -5.64 -11.71 -14.71
CA VAL A 366 -4.78 -12.77 -15.28
C VAL A 366 -3.59 -13.04 -14.36
N ALA A 367 -2.95 -11.98 -13.86
CA ALA A 367 -1.83 -12.11 -12.93
C ALA A 367 -2.23 -12.79 -11.63
N ALA A 368 -3.41 -12.46 -11.07
CA ALA A 368 -3.93 -13.12 -9.88
C ALA A 368 -4.18 -14.61 -10.12
N GLY A 369 -4.75 -14.99 -11.28
CA GLY A 369 -4.94 -16.39 -11.65
C GLY A 369 -3.61 -17.16 -11.75
N VAL A 370 -2.63 -16.57 -12.44
CA VAL A 370 -1.27 -17.16 -12.55
C VAL A 370 -0.60 -17.26 -11.17
N ASN A 371 -0.69 -16.21 -10.35
CA ASN A 371 -0.13 -16.21 -8.99
C ASN A 371 -0.72 -17.34 -8.13
N VAL A 372 -2.06 -17.49 -8.11
CA VAL A 372 -2.72 -18.55 -7.32
C VAL A 372 -2.30 -19.94 -7.79
N ILE A 373 -2.23 -20.19 -9.11
CA ILE A 373 -1.80 -21.47 -9.66
C ILE A 373 -0.35 -21.77 -9.28
N LEU A 374 0.55 -20.79 -9.47
CA LEU A 374 1.96 -20.99 -9.12
C LEU A 374 2.18 -21.13 -7.61
N ASN A 375 1.44 -20.38 -6.80
CA ASN A 375 1.45 -20.51 -5.35
C ASN A 375 1.05 -21.92 -4.91
N TYR A 376 -0.01 -22.48 -5.51
CA TYR A 376 -0.46 -23.83 -5.20
C TYR A 376 0.63 -24.88 -5.48
N LEU A 377 1.41 -24.69 -6.54
CA LEU A 377 2.47 -25.61 -6.94
C LEU A 377 3.78 -25.41 -6.16
N LEU A 378 4.17 -24.17 -5.90
CA LEU A 378 5.53 -23.85 -5.43
C LEU A 378 5.59 -23.54 -3.93
N ILE A 379 4.56 -23.00 -3.31
CA ILE A 379 4.56 -22.68 -1.87
C ILE A 379 4.79 -23.93 -1.00
N PRO A 380 4.15 -25.11 -1.27
CA PRO A 380 4.39 -26.30 -0.44
C PRO A 380 5.84 -26.76 -0.39
N VAL A 381 6.65 -26.39 -1.40
CA VAL A 381 8.06 -26.81 -1.51
C VAL A 381 9.02 -25.70 -1.06
N GLY A 382 8.74 -24.46 -1.38
CA GLY A 382 9.67 -23.33 -1.21
C GLY A 382 9.21 -22.25 -0.22
N GLY A 383 8.08 -22.43 0.48
CA GLY A 383 7.60 -21.53 1.53
C GLY A 383 7.54 -20.06 1.10
N ALA A 384 7.98 -19.19 2.00
CA ALA A 384 8.00 -17.74 1.81
C ALA A 384 8.82 -17.27 0.58
N SER A 385 9.90 -17.98 0.25
CA SER A 385 10.72 -17.66 -0.93
C SER A 385 9.99 -17.97 -2.22
N ALA A 386 9.23 -19.07 -2.27
CA ALA A 386 8.38 -19.41 -3.41
C ALA A 386 7.27 -18.38 -3.60
N ALA A 387 6.59 -17.96 -2.52
CA ALA A 387 5.58 -16.91 -2.57
C ALA A 387 6.15 -15.58 -3.11
N ALA A 388 7.36 -15.21 -2.69
CA ALA A 388 8.05 -14.05 -3.21
C ALA A 388 8.37 -14.15 -4.71
N PHE A 389 8.76 -15.33 -5.17
CA PHE A 389 9.04 -15.59 -6.58
C PHE A 389 7.76 -15.55 -7.43
N THR A 390 6.68 -16.20 -7.00
CA THR A 390 5.40 -16.21 -7.72
C THR A 390 4.77 -14.82 -7.82
N SER A 391 4.90 -13.99 -6.77
CA SER A 391 4.55 -12.56 -6.82
C SER A 391 5.34 -11.81 -7.89
N GLY A 392 6.63 -12.12 -8.05
CA GLY A 392 7.48 -11.55 -9.10
C GLY A 392 7.04 -11.98 -10.51
N VAL A 393 6.67 -13.25 -10.69
CA VAL A 393 6.11 -13.75 -11.96
C VAL A 393 4.77 -13.06 -12.27
N ALA A 394 3.90 -12.89 -11.28
CA ALA A 394 2.64 -12.20 -11.46
C ALA A 394 2.83 -10.71 -11.85
N ALA A 395 3.81 -10.03 -11.25
CA ALA A 395 4.21 -8.69 -11.67
C ALA A 395 4.68 -8.65 -13.14
N LEU A 396 5.43 -9.68 -13.57
CA LEU A 396 5.86 -9.83 -14.97
C LEU A 396 4.68 -10.02 -15.92
N VAL A 397 3.67 -10.79 -15.52
CA VAL A 397 2.43 -10.97 -16.29
C VAL A 397 1.71 -9.62 -16.48
N ILE A 398 1.58 -8.82 -15.40
CA ILE A 398 1.00 -7.46 -15.50
C ILE A 398 1.81 -6.62 -16.48
N PHE A 399 3.13 -6.60 -16.36
CA PHE A 399 4.00 -5.81 -17.22
C PHE A 399 3.85 -6.20 -18.69
N ILE A 400 3.92 -7.49 -19.01
CA ILE A 400 3.80 -7.99 -20.39
C ILE A 400 2.41 -7.67 -20.95
N TRP A 401 1.34 -7.91 -20.18
CA TRP A 401 -0.03 -7.63 -20.61
C TRP A 401 -0.22 -6.15 -20.97
N LEU A 402 0.21 -5.26 -20.08
CA LEU A 402 0.10 -3.83 -20.29
C LEU A 402 0.98 -3.35 -21.45
N LEU A 403 2.18 -3.91 -21.62
CA LEU A 403 3.08 -3.59 -22.72
C LEU A 403 2.46 -3.95 -24.09
N LEU A 404 1.79 -5.11 -24.18
CA LEU A 404 1.12 -5.57 -25.41
C LEU A 404 -0.13 -4.75 -25.73
N LYS A 405 -0.83 -4.24 -24.70
CA LYS A 405 -2.09 -3.49 -24.86
C LYS A 405 -1.91 -1.97 -24.86
N LYS A 406 -0.68 -1.46 -24.67
CA LYS A 406 -0.42 -0.02 -24.64
C LYS A 406 -0.81 0.68 -25.93
N ASP A 407 -1.21 1.93 -25.87
CA ASP A 407 -1.42 2.79 -27.03
C ASP A 407 -0.11 2.94 -27.84
N LYS A 408 -0.19 2.79 -29.16
CA LYS A 408 0.98 2.90 -30.07
C LYS A 408 1.64 4.28 -30.05
N ARG A 409 0.90 5.32 -29.64
CA ARG A 409 1.39 6.70 -29.51
C ARG A 409 2.30 6.91 -28.31
N VAL A 410 2.25 6.01 -27.32
CA VAL A 410 3.17 6.01 -26.17
C VAL A 410 4.53 5.53 -26.64
N ARG A 411 5.51 6.43 -26.62
CA ARG A 411 6.91 6.14 -26.97
C ARG A 411 7.62 5.54 -25.77
N LEU A 412 8.42 4.51 -26.00
CA LEU A 412 9.22 3.82 -24.99
C LEU A 412 10.71 3.73 -25.40
N ASP A 413 11.10 4.38 -26.47
CA ASP A 413 12.44 4.43 -27.04
C ASP A 413 13.48 5.00 -26.07
N TYR A 414 13.06 5.91 -25.18
CA TYR A 414 13.89 6.53 -24.17
C TYR A 414 14.20 5.66 -22.94
N ILE A 415 13.57 4.49 -22.81
CA ILE A 415 13.71 3.66 -21.59
C ILE A 415 15.16 3.29 -21.33
N LEU A 416 15.89 2.84 -22.35
CA LEU A 416 17.29 2.45 -22.20
C LEU A 416 18.17 3.63 -21.74
N ASP A 417 17.93 4.83 -22.25
CA ASP A 417 18.71 6.01 -21.87
C ASP A 417 18.44 6.43 -20.43
N VAL A 418 17.19 6.28 -19.99
CA VAL A 418 16.78 6.59 -18.61
C VAL A 418 17.36 5.57 -17.62
N ILE A 419 17.46 4.31 -17.99
CA ILE A 419 17.90 3.21 -17.11
C ILE A 419 19.43 3.14 -16.98
N LYS A 420 20.18 3.42 -18.04
CA LYS A 420 21.64 3.19 -18.11
C LYS A 420 22.40 3.67 -16.86
N MET A 421 22.26 4.93 -16.49
CA MET A 421 23.03 5.51 -15.38
C MET A 421 22.55 5.10 -14.00
N PRO A 422 21.23 5.08 -13.70
CA PRO A 422 20.74 4.49 -12.46
C PRO A 422 21.15 3.02 -12.28
N MET A 423 21.21 2.25 -13.35
CA MET A 423 21.64 0.84 -13.31
C MET A 423 23.13 0.70 -12.98
N VAL A 424 24.00 1.51 -13.61
CA VAL A 424 25.43 1.54 -13.27
C VAL A 424 25.62 1.90 -11.80
N GLY A 425 24.88 2.89 -11.30
CA GLY A 425 24.91 3.26 -9.89
C GLY A 425 24.39 2.15 -8.97
N ALA A 426 23.35 1.42 -9.36
CA ALA A 426 22.86 0.27 -8.62
C ALA A 426 23.88 -0.87 -8.54
N VAL A 427 24.55 -1.19 -9.65
CA VAL A 427 25.64 -2.18 -9.69
C VAL A 427 26.80 -1.74 -8.79
N ALA A 428 27.17 -0.45 -8.84
CA ALA A 428 28.21 0.10 -7.97
C ALA A 428 27.88 -0.04 -6.48
N ILE A 429 26.59 0.15 -6.07
CA ILE A 429 26.12 -0.10 -4.70
C ILE A 429 26.33 -1.57 -4.31
N VAL A 430 25.93 -2.50 -5.18
CA VAL A 430 26.07 -3.95 -4.91
C VAL A 430 27.53 -4.33 -4.71
N LEU A 431 28.42 -3.85 -5.60
CA LEU A 431 29.86 -4.09 -5.50
C LEU A 431 30.46 -3.48 -4.23
N PHE A 432 30.10 -2.24 -3.92
CA PHE A 432 30.55 -1.54 -2.71
C PHE A 432 30.11 -2.26 -1.43
N CYS A 433 28.83 -2.63 -1.32
CA CYS A 433 28.32 -3.37 -0.17
C CYS A 433 29.00 -4.75 -0.04
N SER A 434 29.30 -5.42 -1.16
CA SER A 434 30.02 -6.69 -1.17
C SER A 434 31.46 -6.53 -0.70
N ALA A 435 32.14 -5.46 -1.12
CA ALA A 435 33.50 -5.15 -0.67
C ALA A 435 33.56 -4.89 0.85
N ILE A 436 32.60 -4.16 1.41
CA ILE A 436 32.54 -3.90 2.86
C ILE A 436 32.37 -5.20 3.66
N LYS A 437 31.67 -6.22 3.14
CA LYS A 437 31.51 -7.53 3.81
C LYS A 437 32.84 -8.22 4.09
N VAL A 438 33.88 -7.96 3.25
CA VAL A 438 35.21 -8.58 3.39
C VAL A 438 35.91 -8.07 4.65
N PHE A 439 35.71 -6.82 5.06
CA PHE A 439 36.43 -6.18 6.17
C PHE A 439 35.94 -6.57 7.57
N LYS A 440 34.90 -7.43 7.72
CA LYS A 440 34.39 -7.94 9.01
C LYS A 440 34.20 -6.89 10.10
N PHE A 441 33.71 -5.70 9.74
CA PHE A 441 33.34 -4.67 10.71
C PHE A 441 32.21 -5.13 11.63
N GLY A 442 32.10 -4.55 12.81
CA GLY A 442 30.94 -4.77 13.69
C GLY A 442 29.62 -4.35 12.99
N PHE A 443 28.50 -4.98 13.40
CA PHE A 443 27.20 -4.83 12.76
C PHE A 443 26.82 -3.37 12.46
N TRP A 444 26.85 -2.51 13.46
CA TRP A 444 26.46 -1.10 13.32
C TRP A 444 27.39 -0.32 12.40
N MET A 445 28.71 -0.53 12.54
CA MET A 445 29.69 0.12 11.67
C MET A 445 29.52 -0.31 10.22
N SER A 446 29.36 -1.61 9.98
CA SER A 446 29.09 -2.15 8.65
C SER A 446 27.81 -1.58 8.03
N LEU A 447 26.72 -1.50 8.81
CA LEU A 447 25.45 -0.96 8.36
C LEU A 447 25.55 0.52 7.99
N VAL A 448 26.13 1.34 8.85
CA VAL A 448 26.33 2.78 8.60
C VAL A 448 27.21 3.03 7.40
N MET A 449 28.31 2.29 7.25
CA MET A 449 29.22 2.39 6.10
C MET A 449 28.51 1.98 4.80
N LYS A 450 27.77 0.88 4.80
CA LYS A 450 27.04 0.42 3.60
C LYS A 450 25.97 1.43 3.20
N ILE A 451 25.16 1.93 4.12
CA ILE A 451 24.10 2.90 3.81
C ILE A 451 24.71 4.24 3.41
N GLY A 452 25.54 4.83 4.27
CA GLY A 452 26.13 6.15 4.04
C GLY A 452 27.02 6.16 2.79
N GLY A 453 27.90 5.16 2.65
CA GLY A 453 28.76 5.02 1.48
C GLY A 453 27.98 4.79 0.19
N SER A 454 26.90 4.00 0.21
CA SER A 454 26.03 3.81 -0.95
C SER A 454 25.34 5.10 -1.38
N VAL A 455 24.85 5.90 -0.44
CA VAL A 455 24.24 7.21 -0.73
C VAL A 455 25.24 8.16 -1.35
N VAL A 456 26.44 8.26 -0.78
CA VAL A 456 27.52 9.12 -1.30
C VAL A 456 27.99 8.63 -2.68
N LEU A 457 28.25 7.32 -2.84
CA LEU A 457 28.69 6.72 -4.09
C LEU A 457 27.67 6.93 -5.21
N TYR A 458 26.39 6.60 -4.94
CA TYR A 458 25.32 6.77 -5.92
C TYR A 458 25.11 8.24 -6.26
N GLY A 459 25.03 9.10 -5.24
CA GLY A 459 24.82 10.54 -5.41
C GLY A 459 25.94 11.18 -6.24
N SER A 460 27.22 10.87 -5.95
CA SER A 460 28.36 11.40 -6.71
C SER A 460 28.39 10.89 -8.15
N LEU A 461 28.06 9.62 -8.40
CA LEU A 461 27.95 9.09 -9.77
C LEU A 461 26.84 9.80 -10.57
N GLN A 462 25.64 9.97 -9.98
CA GLN A 462 24.53 10.65 -10.66
C GLN A 462 24.81 12.14 -10.92
N LEU A 463 25.51 12.80 -10.00
CA LEU A 463 25.95 14.19 -10.17
C LEU A 463 27.02 14.31 -11.26
N GLY A 464 28.02 13.42 -11.28
CA GLY A 464 29.09 13.41 -12.28
C GLY A 464 28.58 13.23 -13.71
N VAL A 465 27.53 12.42 -13.88
CA VAL A 465 26.86 12.18 -15.18
C VAL A 465 25.82 13.25 -15.51
N ARG A 466 25.60 14.24 -14.64
CA ARG A 466 24.59 15.28 -14.79
C ARG A 466 23.17 14.75 -14.99
N ASN A 467 22.80 13.74 -14.18
CA ASN A 467 21.41 13.23 -14.24
C ASN A 467 20.41 14.38 -13.96
N PRO A 468 19.48 14.64 -14.91
CA PRO A 468 18.57 15.79 -14.79
C PRO A 468 17.74 15.76 -13.51
N VAL A 469 17.29 14.58 -13.07
CA VAL A 469 16.49 14.42 -11.85
C VAL A 469 17.26 14.87 -10.61
N VAL A 470 18.54 14.49 -10.51
CA VAL A 470 19.38 14.82 -9.34
C VAL A 470 19.77 16.31 -9.36
N TRP A 471 20.04 16.86 -10.54
CA TRP A 471 20.33 18.29 -10.69
C TRP A 471 19.12 19.16 -10.38
N ASP A 472 17.92 18.82 -10.88
CA ASP A 472 16.68 19.52 -10.55
C ASP A 472 16.39 19.52 -9.04
N MET A 473 16.63 18.37 -8.36
CA MET A 473 16.50 18.26 -6.90
C MET A 473 17.51 19.16 -6.16
N LEU A 474 18.76 19.18 -6.62
CA LEU A 474 19.82 19.99 -6.06
C LEU A 474 19.52 21.50 -6.20
N ASP A 475 19.09 21.92 -7.38
CA ASP A 475 18.68 23.31 -7.64
C ASP A 475 17.52 23.75 -6.76
N LEU A 476 16.55 22.88 -6.53
CA LEU A 476 15.44 23.15 -5.62
C LEU A 476 15.90 23.34 -4.17
N ILE A 477 16.87 22.52 -3.71
CA ILE A 477 17.43 22.62 -2.37
C ILE A 477 18.25 23.90 -2.22
N LEU A 478 19.14 24.20 -3.19
CA LEU A 478 19.97 25.40 -3.19
C LEU A 478 19.15 26.69 -3.22
N LYS A 479 18.09 26.76 -4.05
CA LYS A 479 17.15 27.87 -4.07
C LYS A 479 16.41 28.08 -2.75
N LYS A 480 16.13 27.00 -2.02
CA LYS A 480 15.48 27.08 -0.70
C LYS A 480 16.44 27.55 0.40
N ILE A 481 17.72 27.17 0.32
CA ILE A 481 18.77 27.59 1.26
C ILE A 481 19.15 29.04 0.99
N GLY A 482 19.33 29.45 -0.28
CA GLY A 482 19.63 30.84 -0.67
C GLY A 482 18.54 31.84 -0.24
N ARG A 483 17.26 31.47 -0.38
CA ARG A 483 16.15 32.33 0.10
C ARG A 483 16.08 32.49 1.62
N LYS A 484 16.64 31.56 2.41
CA LYS A 484 16.76 31.70 3.87
C LYS A 484 17.93 32.61 4.29
N GLY A 485 18.89 32.87 3.41
CA GLY A 485 20.02 33.79 3.65
C GLY A 485 19.66 35.23 3.38
N GLU A 486 18.67 35.49 2.53
CA GLU A 486 18.23 36.88 2.19
C GLU A 486 17.12 37.43 3.14
N SER A 487 16.59 36.59 4.03
CA SER A 487 15.55 36.95 5.02
C SER A 487 16.07 37.04 6.46
N ARG A 488 17.39 37.22 6.64
CA ARG A 488 18.01 37.50 7.94
C ARG A 488 18.71 38.90 7.91
#